data_b0159ca640246a99fb3b8bf5cb49f3c3
#
_entry.id   b0159ca640246a99fb3b8bf5cb49f3c3
#
_cell.length_a   1.000
_cell.length_b   1.000
_cell.length_c   1.000
_cell.angle_alpha   90.00
_cell.angle_beta   90.00
_cell.angle_gamma   90.00
#
_symmetry.space_group_name_H-M   'P 1'
#
loop_
_entity.id
_entity.type
_entity.pdbx_description
1 polymer ?
#
loop_
_entity_poly.entity_id
_entity_poly.type
_entity_poly.pdbx_seq_one_letter_code
_entity_poly.pdbx_strand_id
1 'polypeptide(L)'
;MRLLQLTFTLLFAVTLTLSGCSKEGSLASSEPKIAVTYAALDGCWQLTHWQGAALDEATYLYIEFDRSTRRYTMWDNIGSMYATDTTGTFTITEERDGSYTLTGTYDHGVGDWNYAYRVTLHSEGEEMEWLSRDEAQWMEFMRIDSMPELY
;
A
#
# COMPACT_ATOMS: atom_id res chain seq x y z
N MET A 1 19.79 -68.79 52.72
CA MET A 1 18.72 -67.92 53.11
C MET A 1 18.42 -67.02 51.96
N ARG A 2 17.16 -66.99 51.53
CA ARG A 2 16.74 -66.79 50.15
C ARG A 2 16.74 -65.30 49.74
N LEU A 3 17.43 -65.04 48.63
CA LEU A 3 17.35 -63.76 47.89
C LEU A 3 15.98 -63.70 47.20
N LEU A 4 15.32 -62.59 47.42
CA LEU A 4 14.11 -62.25 46.66
C LEU A 4 14.53 -61.15 45.62
N GLN A 5 14.64 -61.61 44.37
CA GLN A 5 14.83 -60.71 43.24
C GLN A 5 13.49 -60.06 42.87
N LEU A 6 13.39 -58.77 43.05
CA LEU A 6 12.30 -57.95 42.52
C LEU A 6 12.77 -57.42 41.15
N THR A 7 12.25 -58.04 40.09
CA THR A 7 12.37 -57.53 38.74
C THR A 7 11.41 -56.39 38.56
N PHE A 8 11.95 -55.20 38.42
CA PHE A 8 11.20 -53.97 38.10
C PHE A 8 11.08 -53.90 36.56
N THR A 9 9.92 -54.30 36.04
CA THR A 9 9.64 -54.16 34.63
C THR A 9 9.25 -52.71 34.32
N LEU A 10 10.16 -51.97 33.70
CA LEU A 10 9.93 -50.59 33.26
C LEU A 10 9.17 -50.63 31.95
N LEU A 11 7.87 -50.37 32.03
CA LEU A 11 7.00 -50.25 30.87
C LEU A 11 7.22 -48.87 30.24
N PHE A 12 8.00 -48.81 29.16
CA PHE A 12 8.24 -47.63 28.38
C PHE A 12 7.02 -47.36 27.48
N ALA A 13 6.10 -46.52 27.95
CA ALA A 13 5.01 -46.02 27.14
C ALA A 13 5.55 -45.00 26.14
N VAL A 14 5.75 -45.44 24.89
CA VAL A 14 6.06 -44.53 23.78
C VAL A 14 4.77 -43.80 23.41
N THR A 15 4.61 -42.60 23.91
CA THR A 15 3.59 -41.66 23.43
C THR A 15 4.05 -41.13 22.08
N LEU A 16 3.49 -41.64 20.99
CA LEU A 16 3.58 -40.98 19.69
C LEU A 16 2.78 -39.66 19.77
N THR A 17 3.48 -38.57 19.98
CA THR A 17 2.92 -37.27 19.70
C THR A 17 2.85 -37.12 18.19
N LEU A 18 1.68 -37.31 17.64
CA LEU A 18 1.35 -36.81 16.30
C LEU A 18 1.49 -35.31 16.32
N SER A 19 2.65 -34.81 15.91
CA SER A 19 2.81 -33.41 15.53
C SER A 19 1.94 -33.18 14.30
N GLY A 20 0.65 -32.91 14.57
CA GLY A 20 -0.20 -32.29 13.57
C GLY A 20 0.46 -30.97 13.22
N CYS A 21 1.08 -30.89 12.05
CA CYS A 21 1.29 -29.61 11.37
C CYS A 21 -0.10 -29.02 11.16
N SER A 22 -0.59 -28.31 12.14
CA SER A 22 -1.59 -27.28 11.94
C SER A 22 -0.90 -26.29 10.99
N LYS A 23 -1.29 -26.37 9.72
CA LYS A 23 -1.14 -25.27 8.82
C LYS A 23 -1.92 -24.15 9.48
N GLU A 24 -1.24 -23.37 10.29
CA GLU A 24 -1.77 -22.09 10.75
C GLU A 24 -2.07 -21.35 9.46
N GLY A 25 -3.34 -21.40 9.08
CA GLY A 25 -3.86 -20.48 8.12
C GLY A 25 -3.48 -19.12 8.69
N SER A 26 -2.59 -18.41 8.02
CA SER A 26 -2.40 -17.01 8.20
C SER A 26 -3.81 -16.44 8.27
N LEU A 27 -4.24 -16.08 9.48
CA LEU A 27 -5.31 -15.13 9.66
C LEU A 27 -4.72 -13.86 9.04
N ALA A 28 -4.87 -13.73 7.73
CA ALA A 28 -4.74 -12.45 7.08
C ALA A 28 -5.68 -11.58 7.91
N SER A 29 -5.11 -10.72 8.72
CA SER A 29 -5.81 -9.65 9.37
C SER A 29 -6.48 -8.91 8.22
N SER A 30 -7.74 -9.19 7.98
CA SER A 30 -8.52 -8.46 7.01
C SER A 30 -8.81 -7.12 7.68
N GLU A 31 -7.84 -6.21 7.57
CA GLU A 31 -8.15 -4.81 7.81
C GLU A 31 -9.36 -4.46 6.95
N PRO A 32 -10.34 -3.75 7.50
CA PRO A 32 -11.52 -3.39 6.74
C PRO A 32 -11.07 -2.62 5.49
N LYS A 33 -11.42 -3.15 4.33
CA LYS A 33 -11.07 -2.53 3.05
C LYS A 33 -11.73 -1.17 2.97
N ILE A 34 -10.94 -0.11 2.92
CA ILE A 34 -11.43 1.26 2.80
C ILE A 34 -11.82 1.50 1.35
N ALA A 35 -13.05 1.99 1.13
CA ALA A 35 -13.50 2.34 -0.21
C ALA A 35 -12.74 3.55 -0.73
N VAL A 36 -12.13 3.42 -1.90
CA VAL A 36 -11.44 4.51 -2.58
C VAL A 36 -12.49 5.32 -3.34
N THR A 37 -12.83 6.48 -2.81
CA THR A 37 -13.79 7.41 -3.40
C THR A 37 -13.13 8.75 -3.67
N TYR A 38 -13.78 9.62 -4.46
CA TYR A 38 -13.30 10.99 -4.64
C TYR A 38 -13.17 11.74 -3.31
N ALA A 39 -14.08 11.49 -2.36
CA ALA A 39 -14.01 12.08 -1.03
C ALA A 39 -12.85 11.50 -0.19
N ALA A 40 -12.54 10.23 -0.34
CA ALA A 40 -11.44 9.59 0.37
C ALA A 40 -10.07 10.01 -0.15
N LEU A 41 -9.95 10.38 -1.43
CA LEU A 41 -8.70 10.90 -2.00
C LEU A 41 -8.53 12.42 -1.84
N ASP A 42 -9.62 13.16 -1.56
CA ASP A 42 -9.60 14.62 -1.45
C ASP A 42 -8.51 15.13 -0.50
N GLY A 43 -7.78 16.17 -0.90
CA GLY A 43 -6.72 16.79 -0.12
C GLY A 43 -5.30 16.45 -0.59
N CYS A 44 -4.33 16.67 0.29
CA CYS A 44 -2.92 16.66 -0.04
C CYS A 44 -2.23 15.37 0.42
N TRP A 45 -1.33 14.89 -0.42
CA TRP A 45 -0.57 13.65 -0.22
C TRP A 45 0.91 13.86 -0.55
N GLN A 46 1.77 13.25 0.25
CA GLN A 46 3.21 13.24 0.06
C GLN A 46 3.66 11.82 -0.29
N LEU A 47 4.42 11.65 -1.35
CA LEU A 47 5.12 10.41 -1.64
C LEU A 47 6.19 10.15 -0.59
N THR A 48 6.15 9.00 0.04
CA THR A 48 7.12 8.58 1.09
C THR A 48 8.06 7.49 0.60
N HIS A 49 7.56 6.56 -0.23
CA HIS A 49 8.35 5.47 -0.80
C HIS A 49 8.09 5.33 -2.29
N TRP A 50 9.15 5.04 -3.03
CA TRP A 50 9.10 4.66 -4.42
C TRP A 50 9.85 3.35 -4.63
N GLN A 51 9.18 2.35 -5.20
CA GLN A 51 9.74 1.00 -5.42
C GLN A 51 10.27 0.36 -4.13
N GLY A 52 9.58 0.58 -3.00
CA GLY A 52 9.97 0.07 -1.70
C GLY A 52 11.14 0.80 -1.03
N ALA A 53 11.70 1.83 -1.66
CA ALA A 53 12.74 2.67 -1.08
C ALA A 53 12.15 4.01 -0.60
N ALA A 54 12.49 4.42 0.62
CA ALA A 54 12.14 5.75 1.11
C ALA A 54 12.79 6.82 0.23
N LEU A 55 12.07 7.92 -0.01
CA LEU A 55 12.64 9.07 -0.69
C LEU A 55 13.72 9.73 0.18
N ASP A 56 14.75 10.26 -0.45
CA ASP A 56 15.71 11.12 0.25
C ASP A 56 15.11 12.49 0.59
N GLU A 57 15.73 13.21 1.52
CA GLU A 57 15.22 14.50 2.02
C GLU A 57 15.15 15.60 0.94
N ALA A 58 15.88 15.45 -0.16
CA ALA A 58 15.93 16.42 -1.23
C ALA A 58 14.91 16.12 -2.35
N THR A 59 14.39 14.89 -2.39
CA THR A 59 13.46 14.43 -3.42
C THR A 59 12.03 14.45 -2.89
N TYR A 60 11.12 15.03 -3.64
CA TYR A 60 9.72 15.08 -3.25
C TYR A 60 8.78 14.89 -4.43
N LEU A 61 7.60 14.37 -4.12
CA LEU A 61 6.40 14.44 -4.93
C LEU A 61 5.22 14.69 -3.98
N TYR A 62 4.49 15.75 -4.25
CA TYR A 62 3.24 16.07 -3.58
C TYR A 62 2.13 16.05 -4.61
N ILE A 63 0.96 15.56 -4.23
CA ILE A 63 -0.22 15.60 -5.06
C ILE A 63 -1.43 16.07 -4.24
N GLU A 64 -2.17 17.00 -4.80
CA GLU A 64 -3.43 17.48 -4.26
C GLU A 64 -4.56 17.02 -5.17
N PHE A 65 -5.56 16.36 -4.59
CA PHE A 65 -6.78 15.99 -5.29
C PHE A 65 -7.93 16.88 -4.84
N ASP A 66 -8.66 17.42 -5.80
CA ASP A 66 -9.91 18.16 -5.57
C ASP A 66 -11.09 17.30 -6.05
N ARG A 67 -11.87 16.81 -5.10
CA ARG A 67 -13.05 15.98 -5.37
C ARG A 67 -14.15 16.69 -6.13
N SER A 68 -14.27 18.00 -5.95
CA SER A 68 -15.35 18.80 -6.52
C SER A 68 -15.17 19.01 -8.02
N THR A 69 -13.95 19.21 -8.45
CA THR A 69 -13.58 19.43 -9.84
C THR A 69 -13.03 18.17 -10.51
N ARG A 70 -12.71 17.13 -9.74
CA ARG A 70 -12.00 15.91 -10.17
C ARG A 70 -10.65 16.24 -10.81
N ARG A 71 -9.99 17.25 -10.31
CA ARG A 71 -8.68 17.70 -10.75
C ARG A 71 -7.63 17.34 -9.74
N TYR A 72 -6.41 17.18 -10.23
CA TYR A 72 -5.23 17.07 -9.38
C TYR A 72 -4.23 18.16 -9.75
N THR A 73 -3.39 18.52 -8.80
CA THR A 73 -2.13 19.24 -9.02
C THR A 73 -1.02 18.44 -8.36
N MET A 74 0.06 18.23 -9.08
CA MET A 74 1.22 17.48 -8.62
C MET A 74 2.46 18.35 -8.73
N TRP A 75 3.25 18.38 -7.68
CA TRP A 75 4.54 19.08 -7.62
C TRP A 75 5.62 18.06 -7.32
N ASP A 76 6.63 17.99 -8.13
CA ASP A 76 7.74 17.09 -7.94
C ASP A 76 9.06 17.69 -8.42
N ASN A 77 10.16 17.11 -7.95
CA ASN A 77 11.51 17.32 -8.49
C ASN A 77 12.16 16.00 -8.90
N ILE A 78 11.35 14.97 -9.16
CA ILE A 78 11.83 13.63 -9.55
C ILE A 78 12.38 13.71 -10.96
N GLY A 79 13.67 13.43 -11.10
CA GLY A 79 14.35 13.50 -12.41
C GLY A 79 14.73 14.92 -12.86
N SER A 80 14.50 15.92 -12.02
CA SER A 80 14.86 17.32 -12.29
C SER A 80 15.41 17.97 -11.02
N MET A 81 16.35 18.90 -11.16
CA MET A 81 16.77 19.75 -10.01
C MET A 81 15.80 20.91 -9.75
N TYR A 82 14.79 21.07 -10.58
CA TYR A 82 13.80 22.14 -10.47
C TYR A 82 12.44 21.54 -10.17
N ALA A 83 11.68 22.23 -9.32
CA ALA A 83 10.28 21.91 -9.09
C ALA A 83 9.51 21.99 -10.41
N THR A 84 8.72 20.98 -10.69
CA THR A 84 7.74 20.98 -11.78
C THR A 84 6.36 20.89 -11.20
N ASP A 85 5.42 21.63 -11.77
CA ASP A 85 4.00 21.50 -11.48
C ASP A 85 3.27 20.85 -12.67
N THR A 86 2.42 19.91 -12.36
CA THR A 86 1.63 19.18 -13.35
C THR A 86 0.17 19.17 -12.91
N THR A 87 -0.72 19.57 -13.81
CA THR A 87 -2.16 19.56 -13.54
C THR A 87 -2.91 18.68 -14.52
N GLY A 88 -4.09 18.22 -14.10
CA GLY A 88 -4.95 17.41 -14.94
C GLY A 88 -6.23 16.99 -14.24
N THR A 89 -6.89 15.99 -14.82
CA THR A 89 -8.07 15.37 -14.22
C THR A 89 -7.77 13.94 -13.82
N PHE A 90 -8.51 13.41 -12.85
CA PHE A 90 -8.39 12.02 -12.43
C PHE A 90 -9.74 11.32 -12.40
N THR A 91 -9.70 10.01 -12.56
CA THR A 91 -10.88 9.14 -12.51
C THR A 91 -10.60 7.92 -11.66
N ILE A 92 -11.55 7.59 -10.80
CA ILE A 92 -11.55 6.37 -9.98
C ILE A 92 -12.57 5.41 -10.57
N THR A 93 -12.17 4.17 -10.82
CA THR A 93 -13.02 3.09 -11.30
C THR A 93 -13.00 1.94 -10.31
N GLU A 94 -14.16 1.51 -9.82
CA GLU A 94 -14.29 0.28 -9.06
C GLU A 94 -14.34 -0.89 -10.04
N GLU A 95 -13.43 -1.84 -9.86
CA GLU A 95 -13.30 -3.03 -10.68
C GLU A 95 -14.25 -4.14 -10.18
N ARG A 96 -14.49 -5.17 -11.00
CA ARG A 96 -15.41 -6.28 -10.67
C ARG A 96 -14.98 -7.09 -9.44
N ASP A 97 -13.69 -7.11 -9.15
CA ASP A 97 -13.10 -7.78 -7.98
C ASP A 97 -13.14 -6.91 -6.71
N GLY A 98 -13.74 -5.72 -6.81
CA GLY A 98 -13.82 -4.73 -5.74
C GLY A 98 -12.49 -4.02 -5.47
N SER A 99 -11.51 -4.09 -6.36
CA SER A 99 -10.35 -3.20 -6.35
C SER A 99 -10.67 -1.86 -7.01
N TYR A 100 -9.82 -0.87 -6.82
CA TYR A 100 -10.00 0.46 -7.39
C TYR A 100 -8.83 0.80 -8.31
N THR A 101 -9.16 1.33 -9.48
CA THR A 101 -8.19 1.82 -10.46
C THR A 101 -8.26 3.34 -10.53
N LEU A 102 -7.11 4.00 -10.41
CA LEU A 102 -6.92 5.42 -10.61
C LEU A 102 -6.25 5.66 -11.95
N THR A 103 -6.80 6.56 -12.73
CA THR A 103 -6.24 7.05 -13.99
C THR A 103 -6.26 8.57 -14.01
N GLY A 104 -5.44 9.19 -14.81
CA GLY A 104 -5.41 10.64 -14.95
C GLY A 104 -5.05 11.08 -16.36
N THR A 105 -5.33 12.34 -16.64
CA THR A 105 -4.97 13.05 -17.85
C THR A 105 -4.12 14.26 -17.51
N TYR A 106 -3.31 14.72 -18.44
CA TYR A 106 -2.56 15.96 -18.31
C TYR A 106 -3.29 17.10 -19.02
N ASP A 107 -3.26 18.30 -18.45
CA ASP A 107 -3.81 19.50 -19.10
C ASP A 107 -2.95 19.95 -20.30
N HIS A 108 -1.65 19.68 -20.24
CA HIS A 108 -0.69 20.16 -21.21
C HIS A 108 0.17 19.00 -21.76
N GLY A 109 0.05 18.78 -23.03
CA GLY A 109 1.05 18.21 -23.91
C GLY A 109 1.01 16.71 -24.16
N VAL A 110 0.78 15.83 -23.21
CA VAL A 110 1.05 14.38 -23.37
C VAL A 110 -0.15 13.44 -23.18
N GLY A 111 -1.35 13.97 -22.99
CA GLY A 111 -2.56 13.12 -22.91
C GLY A 111 -2.73 12.44 -21.56
N ASP A 112 -2.88 11.13 -21.56
CA ASP A 112 -3.19 10.36 -20.35
C ASP A 112 -1.92 9.99 -19.56
N TRP A 113 -2.06 9.67 -18.29
CA TRP A 113 -1.00 9.08 -17.49
C TRP A 113 -0.50 7.79 -18.17
N ASN A 114 0.81 7.55 -18.07
CA ASN A 114 1.43 6.36 -18.66
C ASN A 114 0.91 5.05 -18.07
N TYR A 115 0.43 5.11 -16.80
CA TYR A 115 -0.04 3.96 -16.07
C TYR A 115 -1.45 4.18 -15.51
N ALA A 116 -2.22 3.10 -15.44
CA ALA A 116 -3.38 2.98 -14.58
C ALA A 116 -2.93 2.32 -13.29
N TYR A 117 -3.21 2.93 -12.15
CA TYR A 117 -2.77 2.45 -10.85
C TYR A 117 -3.90 1.79 -10.09
N ARG A 118 -3.65 0.59 -9.55
CA ARG A 118 -4.48 0.07 -8.48
C ARG A 118 -4.19 0.90 -7.24
N VAL A 119 -5.24 1.42 -6.61
CA VAL A 119 -5.13 2.22 -5.39
C VAL A 119 -5.70 1.46 -4.21
N THR A 120 -4.98 1.49 -3.10
CA THR A 120 -5.42 0.97 -1.81
C THR A 120 -5.23 2.05 -0.75
N LEU A 121 -6.21 2.21 0.14
CA LEU A 121 -6.11 3.08 1.31
C LEU A 121 -5.92 2.23 2.56
N HIS A 122 -5.03 2.67 3.43
CA HIS A 122 -4.67 2.06 4.71
C HIS A 122 -4.81 3.08 5.84
N SER A 123 -4.63 2.64 7.09
CA SER A 123 -4.56 3.50 8.26
C SER A 123 -5.72 4.51 8.33
N GLU A 124 -6.96 4.02 8.18
CA GLU A 124 -8.18 4.85 8.19
C GLU A 124 -8.22 5.93 7.09
N GLY A 125 -7.43 5.76 6.02
CA GLY A 125 -7.36 6.67 4.89
C GLY A 125 -6.22 7.68 4.94
N GLU A 126 -5.30 7.52 5.91
CA GLU A 126 -4.12 8.38 6.05
C GLU A 126 -2.94 7.92 5.19
N GLU A 127 -2.95 6.67 4.72
CA GLU A 127 -1.94 6.11 3.84
C GLU A 127 -2.57 5.62 2.55
N MET A 128 -1.87 5.82 1.44
CA MET A 128 -2.32 5.44 0.10
C MET A 128 -1.20 4.73 -0.64
N GLU A 129 -1.52 3.58 -1.21
CA GLU A 129 -0.64 2.81 -2.08
C GLU A 129 -1.12 2.87 -3.54
N TRP A 130 -0.18 3.09 -4.46
CA TRP A 130 -0.40 2.97 -5.90
C TRP A 130 0.47 1.86 -6.46
N LEU A 131 -0.15 0.94 -7.18
CA LEU A 131 0.53 -0.14 -7.86
C LEU A 131 0.10 -0.15 -9.34
N SER A 132 1.05 -0.01 -10.27
CA SER A 132 0.75 -0.13 -11.69
C SER A 132 0.29 -1.55 -12.03
N ARG A 133 -0.45 -1.72 -13.14
CA ARG A 133 -0.98 -3.04 -13.53
C ARG A 133 0.10 -4.05 -13.85
N ASP A 134 1.25 -3.61 -14.33
CA ASP A 134 2.42 -4.42 -14.60
C ASP A 134 3.33 -4.60 -13.38
N GLU A 135 2.90 -4.06 -12.21
CA GLU A 135 3.66 -4.06 -10.95
C GLU A 135 5.05 -3.41 -11.05
N ALA A 136 5.32 -2.70 -12.15
CA ALA A 136 6.59 -2.05 -12.38
C ALA A 136 6.73 -0.72 -11.61
N GLN A 137 5.62 -0.15 -11.18
CA GLN A 137 5.58 1.09 -10.39
C GLN A 137 4.81 0.85 -9.10
N TRP A 138 5.48 1.02 -7.99
CA TRP A 138 4.91 0.94 -6.64
C TRP A 138 5.28 2.21 -5.87
N MET A 139 4.27 2.90 -5.35
CA MET A 139 4.39 4.17 -4.65
C MET A 139 3.53 4.16 -3.40
N GLU A 140 4.06 4.69 -2.31
CA GLU A 140 3.35 4.87 -1.05
C GLU A 140 3.29 6.34 -0.69
N PHE A 141 2.11 6.80 -0.34
CA PHE A 141 1.84 8.19 0.01
C PHE A 141 1.29 8.28 1.43
N MET A 142 1.59 9.36 2.09
CA MET A 142 1.01 9.75 3.36
C MET A 142 0.20 11.03 3.17
N ARG A 143 -0.95 11.11 3.81
CA ARG A 143 -1.77 12.32 3.84
C ARG A 143 -1.05 13.41 4.63
N ILE A 144 -1.15 14.63 4.15
CA ILE A 144 -0.63 15.82 4.81
C ILE A 144 -1.73 16.88 4.91
N ASP A 145 -1.64 17.75 5.92
CA ASP A 145 -2.68 18.76 6.18
C ASP A 145 -2.75 19.82 5.09
N SER A 146 -1.62 20.18 4.51
CA SER A 146 -1.52 21.19 3.46
C SER A 146 -0.23 21.03 2.66
N MET A 147 -0.24 21.55 1.44
CA MET A 147 0.97 21.62 0.62
C MET A 147 2.05 22.45 1.31
N PRO A 148 3.31 21.98 1.36
CA PRO A 148 4.42 22.77 1.84
C PRO A 148 4.71 23.96 0.89
N GLU A 149 5.29 25.04 1.42
CA GLU A 149 5.82 26.10 0.59
C GLU A 149 7.06 25.57 -0.17
N LEU A 150 6.94 25.46 -1.47
CA LEU A 150 8.02 25.02 -2.35
C LEU A 150 8.74 26.28 -2.88
N TYR A 151 10.03 26.41 -2.57
CA TYR A 151 10.88 27.53 -2.99
C TYR A 151 11.77 27.14 -4.18
#